data_f7ed5f91015af234202260844a88b90f
#
_entry.id   f7ed5f91015af234202260844a88b90f
#
_cell.length_a   1.000
_cell.length_b   1.000
_cell.length_c   1.000
_cell.angle_alpha   90.00
_cell.angle_beta   90.00
_cell.angle_gamma   90.00
#
_symmetry.space_group_name_H-M   'P 1'
#
loop_
_entity.id
_entity.type
_entity.pdbx_description
1 polymer ?
#
loop_
_entity_poly.entity_id
_entity_poly.type
_entity_poly.pdbx_seq_one_letter_code
_entity_poly.pdbx_strand_id
1 'polypeptide(L)'
;MPQVPIRSLLKVLTITLIMHVCSTGMRFTATLDAINSGASTFWVGAMLASISLGPMCFAIPSGRWLDRGGPRGPLAGARIGMMLAGSSVLLFPAAQYGIASLFAAATLTGFSFMLTNVVVQRLTGDVSTPKTRQLAFTALSLTTATSNLASPVAAGYLIEHFSYAAVYMWALGLPLLLSIVLLFPGMRRLLNTASRRRKKFQEADGQTNKERSGSAMDFLKDPPMRAVLCASVMISIAWEVGNLLIPVYADSVGLSPSEIGWVLGSFACATFVVRFCTPILLRYVLEWHMIVLSLFLATLAFAVMPFTHNPYALMAAAFLEGLGLGASLPNMMSLVYLFA
;
A
#
# COMPACT_ATOMS: atom_id res chain seq x y z
N MET A 1 -19.71 -15.20 -21.50
CA MET A 1 -18.58 -14.52 -20.82
C MET A 1 -18.16 -15.39 -19.64
N PRO A 2 -16.90 -15.76 -19.47
CA PRO A 2 -16.46 -16.54 -18.30
C PRO A 2 -16.66 -15.66 -17.06
N GLN A 3 -17.56 -16.08 -16.19
CA GLN A 3 -17.89 -15.33 -14.98
C GLN A 3 -16.74 -15.49 -13.98
N VAL A 4 -16.16 -14.37 -13.55
CA VAL A 4 -15.35 -14.34 -12.32
C VAL A 4 -16.24 -14.91 -11.23
N PRO A 5 -15.78 -15.79 -10.35
CA PRO A 5 -16.53 -16.15 -9.16
C PRO A 5 -16.61 -14.94 -8.22
N ILE A 6 -17.52 -14.01 -8.56
CA ILE A 6 -17.69 -12.68 -7.93
C ILE A 6 -17.68 -12.80 -6.41
N ARG A 7 -18.38 -13.82 -5.89
CA ARG A 7 -18.43 -14.07 -4.42
C ARG A 7 -17.04 -14.36 -3.82
N SER A 8 -16.15 -15.03 -4.54
CA SER A 8 -14.79 -15.31 -4.03
C SER A 8 -13.90 -14.09 -4.14
N LEU A 9 -14.02 -13.32 -5.22
CA LEU A 9 -13.30 -12.06 -5.40
C LEU A 9 -13.72 -11.05 -4.32
N LEU A 10 -15.01 -10.86 -4.08
CA LEU A 10 -15.51 -9.96 -3.03
C LEU A 10 -14.91 -10.28 -1.66
N LYS A 11 -14.74 -11.55 -1.31
CA LYS A 11 -14.09 -11.94 -0.05
C LYS A 11 -12.64 -11.51 0.02
N VAL A 12 -11.89 -11.62 -1.08
CA VAL A 12 -10.50 -11.13 -1.15
C VAL A 12 -10.47 -9.61 -1.02
N LEU A 13 -11.36 -8.91 -1.72
CA LEU A 13 -11.46 -7.44 -1.64
C LEU A 13 -11.84 -6.97 -0.24
N THR A 14 -12.70 -7.70 0.49
CA THR A 14 -13.02 -7.40 1.90
C THR A 14 -11.79 -7.51 2.80
N ILE A 15 -10.98 -8.57 2.66
CA ILE A 15 -9.71 -8.70 3.40
C ILE A 15 -8.79 -7.52 3.08
N THR A 16 -8.66 -7.20 1.78
CA THR A 16 -7.83 -6.09 1.32
C THR A 16 -8.30 -4.77 1.91
N LEU A 17 -9.59 -4.46 1.79
CA LEU A 17 -10.16 -3.20 2.27
C LEU A 17 -9.88 -2.99 3.76
N ILE A 18 -10.23 -3.98 4.59
CA ILE A 18 -10.07 -3.88 6.05
C ILE A 18 -8.60 -3.67 6.42
N MET A 19 -7.69 -4.49 5.90
CA MET A 19 -6.27 -4.41 6.27
C MET A 19 -5.56 -3.20 5.69
N HIS A 20 -5.91 -2.79 4.46
CA HIS A 20 -5.33 -1.59 3.84
C HIS A 20 -5.80 -0.30 4.51
N VAL A 21 -7.09 -0.18 4.79
CA VAL A 21 -7.64 0.96 5.54
C VAL A 21 -6.92 1.08 6.90
N CYS A 22 -6.73 -0.05 7.58
CA CYS A 22 -6.01 -0.08 8.84
C CYS A 22 -4.55 0.38 8.69
N SER A 23 -3.82 -0.17 7.73
CA SER A 23 -2.39 0.15 7.51
C SER A 23 -2.17 1.61 7.11
N THR A 24 -2.99 2.13 6.20
CA THR A 24 -2.89 3.52 5.73
C THR A 24 -3.24 4.52 6.84
N GLY A 25 -4.28 4.22 7.64
CA GLY A 25 -4.65 5.04 8.79
C GLY A 25 -3.58 5.06 9.87
N MET A 26 -2.97 3.91 10.18
CA MET A 26 -1.85 3.81 11.11
C MET A 26 -0.64 4.62 10.65
N ARG A 27 -0.30 4.53 9.36
CA ARG A 27 0.80 5.30 8.77
C ARG A 27 0.57 6.81 8.93
N PHE A 28 -0.62 7.29 8.54
CA PHE A 28 -1.01 8.69 8.64
C PHE A 28 -0.99 9.17 10.09
N THR A 29 -1.62 8.42 10.99
CA THR A 29 -1.71 8.76 12.41
C THR A 29 -0.34 8.78 13.08
N ALA A 30 0.51 7.78 12.84
CA ALA A 30 1.86 7.75 13.39
C ALA A 30 2.71 8.94 12.91
N THR A 31 2.50 9.40 11.66
CA THR A 31 3.19 10.59 11.14
C THR A 31 2.76 11.86 11.89
N LEU A 32 1.47 12.10 12.04
CA LEU A 32 0.96 13.27 12.76
C LEU A 32 1.27 13.21 14.26
N ASP A 33 1.19 12.05 14.89
CA ASP A 33 1.51 11.86 16.30
C ASP A 33 3.01 12.11 16.56
N ALA A 34 3.89 11.69 15.66
CA ALA A 34 5.33 11.99 15.74
C ALA A 34 5.59 13.51 15.65
N ILE A 35 4.93 14.20 14.71
CA ILE A 35 5.03 15.65 14.55
C ILE A 35 4.50 16.35 15.81
N ASN A 36 3.31 15.98 16.27
CA ASN A 36 2.69 16.54 17.47
C ASN A 36 3.50 16.29 18.76
N SER A 37 4.25 15.18 18.80
CA SER A 37 5.18 14.87 19.90
C SER A 37 6.52 15.62 19.79
N GLY A 38 6.67 16.57 18.86
CA GLY A 38 7.86 17.39 18.68
C GLY A 38 9.04 16.70 17.99
N ALA A 39 8.80 15.58 17.30
CA ALA A 39 9.85 14.91 16.55
C ALA A 39 10.32 15.77 15.36
N SER A 40 11.64 15.86 15.15
CA SER A 40 12.16 16.54 13.96
C SER A 40 11.77 15.79 12.68
N THR A 41 11.71 16.50 11.55
CA THR A 41 11.40 15.92 10.23
C THR A 41 12.28 14.72 9.87
N PHE A 42 13.56 14.74 10.34
CA PHE A 42 14.47 13.61 10.18
C PHE A 42 13.94 12.34 10.88
N TRP A 43 13.49 12.45 12.11
CA TRP A 43 12.96 11.30 12.86
C TRP A 43 11.62 10.82 12.32
N VAL A 44 10.77 11.72 11.85
CA VAL A 44 9.52 11.35 11.14
C VAL A 44 9.85 10.57 9.86
N GLY A 45 10.81 11.06 9.07
CA GLY A 45 11.29 10.37 7.88
C GLY A 45 11.91 9.00 8.18
N ALA A 46 12.74 8.90 9.23
CA ALA A 46 13.34 7.64 9.68
C ALA A 46 12.27 6.62 10.14
N MET A 47 11.24 7.10 10.84
CA MET A 47 10.09 6.28 11.23
C MET A 47 9.33 5.76 10.01
N LEU A 48 9.05 6.61 9.02
CA LEU A 48 8.41 6.18 7.77
C LEU A 48 9.28 5.20 6.98
N ALA A 49 10.60 5.41 6.96
CA ALA A 49 11.53 4.45 6.36
C ALA A 49 11.47 3.08 7.04
N SER A 50 11.22 3.02 8.35
CA SER A 50 11.09 1.77 9.09
C SER A 50 9.91 0.90 8.62
N ILE A 51 8.84 1.52 8.07
CA ILE A 51 7.72 0.80 7.44
C ILE A 51 8.22 -0.05 6.26
N SER A 52 9.21 0.45 5.51
CA SER A 52 9.75 -0.22 4.33
C SER A 52 10.76 -1.32 4.67
N LEU A 53 11.28 -1.38 5.90
CA LEU A 53 12.22 -2.43 6.34
C LEU A 53 11.58 -3.82 6.30
N GLY A 54 10.32 -3.94 6.72
CA GLY A 54 9.58 -5.19 6.67
C GLY A 54 9.53 -5.79 5.25
N PRO A 55 8.99 -5.06 4.26
CA PRO A 55 9.00 -5.47 2.87
C PRO A 55 10.39 -5.79 2.33
N MET A 56 11.38 -4.97 2.61
CA MET A 56 12.74 -5.13 2.10
C MET A 56 13.40 -6.42 2.60
N CYS A 57 13.32 -6.70 3.89
CA CYS A 57 14.02 -7.85 4.50
C CYS A 57 13.23 -9.15 4.40
N PHE A 58 11.91 -9.10 4.43
CA PHE A 58 11.05 -10.26 4.61
C PHE A 58 10.16 -10.60 3.40
N ALA A 59 10.26 -9.90 2.27
CA ALA A 59 9.42 -10.18 1.10
C ALA A 59 9.61 -11.63 0.61
N ILE A 60 10.87 -12.09 0.44
CA ILE A 60 11.18 -13.46 -0.02
C ILE A 60 10.80 -14.50 1.03
N PRO A 61 11.20 -14.38 2.32
CA PRO A 61 10.76 -15.30 3.37
C PRO A 61 9.23 -15.40 3.49
N SER A 62 8.51 -14.28 3.36
CA SER A 62 7.04 -14.25 3.44
C SER A 62 6.38 -14.96 2.26
N GLY A 63 6.93 -14.81 1.06
CA GLY A 63 6.52 -15.59 -0.11
C GLY A 63 6.70 -17.09 0.13
N ARG A 64 7.88 -17.51 0.62
CA ARG A 64 8.15 -18.91 0.97
C ARG A 64 7.23 -19.42 2.08
N TRP A 65 6.91 -18.61 3.09
CA TRP A 65 5.96 -18.96 4.14
C TRP A 65 4.56 -19.17 3.59
N LEU A 66 4.08 -18.25 2.75
CA LEU A 66 2.80 -18.40 2.04
C LEU A 66 2.81 -19.65 1.18
N ASP A 67 3.93 -19.90 0.53
CA ASP A 67 4.11 -21.03 -0.37
C ASP A 67 4.08 -22.38 0.35
N ARG A 68 4.66 -22.51 1.52
CA ARG A 68 4.69 -23.76 2.29
C ARG A 68 3.43 -23.99 3.12
N GLY A 69 2.95 -22.94 3.80
CA GLY A 69 1.86 -23.02 4.79
C GLY A 69 0.48 -22.60 4.29
N GLY A 70 0.39 -22.01 3.07
CA GLY A 70 -0.84 -21.41 2.56
C GLY A 70 -1.15 -20.05 3.22
N PRO A 71 -2.30 -19.41 2.84
CA PRO A 71 -2.58 -18.02 3.18
C PRO A 71 -2.95 -17.78 4.66
N ARG A 72 -3.26 -18.81 5.43
CA ARG A 72 -3.76 -18.66 6.82
C ARG A 72 -2.71 -18.12 7.77
N GLY A 73 -1.49 -18.69 7.74
CA GLY A 73 -0.39 -18.30 8.62
C GLY A 73 0.04 -16.84 8.39
N PRO A 74 0.42 -16.45 7.16
CA PRO A 74 0.78 -15.07 6.86
C PRO A 74 -0.34 -14.06 7.15
N LEU A 75 -1.60 -14.41 6.86
CA LEU A 75 -2.74 -13.53 7.17
C LEU A 75 -2.97 -13.40 8.69
N ALA A 76 -2.73 -14.45 9.46
CA ALA A 76 -2.77 -14.38 10.93
C ALA A 76 -1.62 -13.49 11.44
N GLY A 77 -0.40 -13.66 10.92
CA GLY A 77 0.75 -12.81 11.24
C GLY A 77 0.50 -11.34 10.94
N ALA A 78 -0.13 -11.03 9.79
CA ALA A 78 -0.51 -9.67 9.43
C ALA A 78 -1.48 -9.04 10.44
N ARG A 79 -2.51 -9.77 10.84
CA ARG A 79 -3.50 -9.27 11.82
C ARG A 79 -2.89 -9.06 13.19
N ILE A 80 -2.12 -10.04 13.68
CA ILE A 80 -1.44 -9.96 14.98
C ILE A 80 -0.43 -8.80 14.98
N GLY A 81 0.37 -8.67 13.93
CA GLY A 81 1.32 -7.57 13.79
C GLY A 81 0.64 -6.20 13.81
N MET A 82 -0.52 -6.05 13.14
CA MET A 82 -1.29 -4.81 13.18
C MET A 82 -1.87 -4.51 14.56
N MET A 83 -2.37 -5.53 15.25
CA MET A 83 -2.86 -5.38 16.62
C MET A 83 -1.73 -4.99 17.58
N LEU A 84 -0.56 -5.60 17.45
CA LEU A 84 0.62 -5.24 18.23
C LEU A 84 1.08 -3.81 17.92
N ALA A 85 0.98 -3.37 16.65
CA ALA A 85 1.29 -1.99 16.26
C ALA A 85 0.39 -0.98 17.00
N GLY A 86 -0.93 -1.19 17.00
CA GLY A 86 -1.86 -0.35 17.74
C GLY A 86 -1.64 -0.40 19.26
N SER A 87 -1.43 -1.61 19.79
CA SER A 87 -1.18 -1.81 21.23
C SER A 87 0.11 -1.13 21.71
N SER A 88 1.17 -1.12 20.90
CA SER A 88 2.45 -0.54 21.29
C SER A 88 2.32 0.96 21.61
N VAL A 89 1.53 1.70 20.83
CA VAL A 89 1.33 3.14 21.06
C VAL A 89 0.26 3.40 22.14
N LEU A 90 -0.77 2.58 22.25
CA LEU A 90 -1.78 2.71 23.30
C LEU A 90 -1.20 2.46 24.69
N LEU A 91 -0.27 1.49 24.83
CA LEU A 91 0.39 1.17 26.09
C LEU A 91 1.55 2.13 26.41
N PHE A 92 2.21 2.63 25.37
CA PHE A 92 3.38 3.51 25.48
C PHE A 92 3.17 4.76 24.61
N PRO A 93 2.27 5.69 25.00
CA PRO A 93 1.99 6.90 24.22
C PRO A 93 3.26 7.72 23.97
N ALA A 94 3.44 8.21 22.73
CA ALA A 94 4.63 8.94 22.32
C ALA A 94 4.87 10.21 23.15
N ALA A 95 3.81 10.88 23.57
CA ALA A 95 3.88 12.05 24.45
C ALA A 95 4.52 11.78 25.81
N GLN A 96 4.47 10.54 26.32
CA GLN A 96 5.01 10.16 27.63
C GLN A 96 6.33 9.38 27.52
N TYR A 97 6.45 8.51 26.53
CA TYR A 97 7.57 7.56 26.39
C TYR A 97 8.47 7.87 25.19
N GLY A 98 8.20 8.97 24.48
CA GLY A 98 8.92 9.33 23.27
C GLY A 98 8.52 8.50 22.04
N ILE A 99 9.17 8.79 20.91
CA ILE A 99 8.80 8.25 19.58
C ILE A 99 9.15 6.77 19.35
N ALA A 100 9.76 6.09 20.33
CA ALA A 100 10.18 4.69 20.19
C ALA A 100 8.99 3.74 19.91
N SER A 101 7.84 3.99 20.57
CA SER A 101 6.61 3.23 20.34
C SER A 101 6.06 3.42 18.92
N LEU A 102 6.22 4.62 18.35
CA LEU A 102 5.83 4.93 16.98
C LEU A 102 6.72 4.20 15.96
N PHE A 103 8.04 4.07 16.22
CA PHE A 103 8.93 3.25 15.41
C PHE A 103 8.53 1.77 15.43
N ALA A 104 8.20 1.25 16.61
CA ALA A 104 7.71 -0.13 16.75
C ALA A 104 6.40 -0.32 15.97
N ALA A 105 5.44 0.61 16.13
CA ALA A 105 4.17 0.60 15.42
C ALA A 105 4.36 0.69 13.90
N ALA A 106 5.22 1.58 13.43
CA ALA A 106 5.53 1.77 12.01
C ALA A 106 6.13 0.50 11.39
N THR A 107 7.14 -0.09 12.04
CA THR A 107 7.77 -1.33 11.57
C THR A 107 6.79 -2.51 11.53
N LEU A 108 5.98 -2.69 12.58
CA LEU A 108 4.95 -3.73 12.64
C LEU A 108 3.85 -3.51 11.59
N THR A 109 3.46 -2.25 11.36
CA THR A 109 2.51 -1.88 10.29
C THR A 109 3.06 -2.24 8.92
N GLY A 110 4.32 -1.92 8.64
CA GLY A 110 4.98 -2.27 7.38
C GLY A 110 5.06 -3.79 7.14
N PHE A 111 5.40 -4.54 8.17
CA PHE A 111 5.41 -5.99 8.12
C PHE A 111 4.00 -6.58 7.87
N SER A 112 3.01 -6.08 8.58
CA SER A 112 1.60 -6.49 8.44
C SER A 112 1.05 -6.16 7.05
N PHE A 113 1.38 -4.98 6.53
CA PHE A 113 1.02 -4.53 5.19
C PHE A 113 1.63 -5.44 4.12
N MET A 114 2.92 -5.79 4.23
CA MET A 114 3.60 -6.70 3.32
C MET A 114 2.95 -8.08 3.32
N LEU A 115 2.73 -8.69 4.50
CA LEU A 115 2.08 -10.01 4.60
C LEU A 115 0.69 -9.99 3.98
N THR A 116 -0.08 -8.91 4.22
CA THR A 116 -1.41 -8.74 3.62
C THR A 116 -1.31 -8.71 2.10
N ASN A 117 -0.41 -7.89 1.53
CA ASN A 117 -0.24 -7.76 0.08
C ASN A 117 0.13 -9.09 -0.59
N VAL A 118 1.08 -9.82 -0.02
CA VAL A 118 1.49 -11.14 -0.56
C VAL A 118 0.30 -12.10 -0.58
N VAL A 119 -0.50 -12.14 0.50
CA VAL A 119 -1.68 -13.00 0.60
C VAL A 119 -2.77 -12.60 -0.39
N VAL A 120 -3.15 -11.32 -0.45
CA VAL A 120 -4.28 -10.87 -1.29
C VAL A 120 -3.95 -10.95 -2.78
N GLN A 121 -2.72 -10.65 -3.18
CA GLN A 121 -2.26 -10.83 -4.56
C GLN A 121 -2.36 -12.31 -4.98
N ARG A 122 -1.89 -13.21 -4.11
CA ARG A 122 -1.98 -14.65 -4.35
C ARG A 122 -3.43 -15.13 -4.43
N LEU A 123 -4.27 -14.76 -3.48
CA LEU A 123 -5.69 -15.14 -3.47
C LEU A 123 -6.41 -14.60 -4.72
N THR A 124 -6.09 -13.36 -5.16
CA THR A 124 -6.64 -12.78 -6.39
C THR A 124 -6.26 -13.61 -7.62
N GLY A 125 -5.01 -14.04 -7.70
CA GLY A 125 -4.57 -14.97 -8.74
C GLY A 125 -5.30 -16.33 -8.69
N ASP A 126 -5.46 -16.90 -7.49
CA ASP A 126 -6.10 -18.21 -7.29
C ASP A 126 -7.61 -18.22 -7.60
N VAL A 127 -8.31 -17.10 -7.35
CA VAL A 127 -9.76 -16.98 -7.66
C VAL A 127 -10.04 -16.55 -9.09
N SER A 128 -9.04 -16.08 -9.83
CA SER A 128 -9.16 -15.64 -11.21
C SER A 128 -8.79 -16.75 -12.22
N THR A 129 -9.32 -16.66 -13.43
CA THR A 129 -8.90 -17.45 -14.58
C THR A 129 -8.00 -16.59 -15.49
N PRO A 130 -7.22 -17.16 -16.43
CA PRO A 130 -6.43 -16.37 -17.37
C PRO A 130 -7.23 -15.25 -18.07
N LYS A 131 -8.49 -15.52 -18.42
CA LYS A 131 -9.38 -14.55 -19.08
C LYS A 131 -9.94 -13.45 -18.15
N THR A 132 -9.98 -13.68 -16.84
CA THR A 132 -10.57 -12.76 -15.86
C THR A 132 -9.53 -12.15 -14.93
N ARG A 133 -8.26 -12.55 -15.06
CA ARG A 133 -7.17 -12.14 -14.19
C ARG A 133 -6.98 -10.63 -14.17
N GLN A 134 -6.96 -9.99 -15.33
CA GLN A 134 -6.82 -8.55 -15.45
C GLN A 134 -7.93 -7.82 -14.67
N LEU A 135 -9.20 -8.23 -14.85
CA LEU A 135 -10.33 -7.63 -14.14
C LEU A 135 -10.22 -7.81 -12.62
N ALA A 136 -9.78 -8.99 -12.16
CA ALA A 136 -9.63 -9.25 -10.73
C ALA A 136 -8.52 -8.38 -10.09
N PHE A 137 -7.37 -8.21 -10.76
CA PHE A 137 -6.30 -7.32 -10.30
C PHE A 137 -6.67 -5.84 -10.41
N THR A 138 -7.46 -5.44 -11.41
CA THR A 138 -8.03 -4.09 -11.48
C THR A 138 -8.94 -3.82 -10.29
N ALA A 139 -9.84 -4.75 -9.94
CA ALA A 139 -10.70 -4.62 -8.77
C ALA A 139 -9.88 -4.52 -7.46
N LEU A 140 -8.80 -5.32 -7.34
CA LEU A 140 -7.87 -5.22 -6.21
C LEU A 140 -7.23 -3.83 -6.14
N SER A 141 -6.73 -3.32 -7.26
CA SER A 141 -6.12 -1.98 -7.35
C SER A 141 -7.11 -0.86 -7.00
N LEU A 142 -8.36 -0.96 -7.44
CA LEU A 142 -9.40 0.00 -7.08
C LEU A 142 -9.73 -0.06 -5.58
N THR A 143 -9.76 -1.25 -4.99
CA THR A 143 -9.97 -1.41 -3.54
C THR A 143 -8.85 -0.77 -2.73
N THR A 144 -7.59 -0.94 -3.14
CA THR A 144 -6.46 -0.27 -2.48
C THR A 144 -6.50 1.24 -2.65
N ALA A 145 -6.87 1.74 -3.83
CA ALA A 145 -7.04 3.18 -4.07
C ALA A 145 -8.17 3.78 -3.22
N THR A 146 -9.30 3.06 -3.08
CA THR A 146 -10.39 3.46 -2.18
C THR A 146 -9.93 3.52 -0.73
N SER A 147 -9.12 2.55 -0.29
CA SER A 147 -8.56 2.54 1.07
C SER A 147 -7.62 3.74 1.29
N ASN A 148 -6.78 4.06 0.32
CA ASN A 148 -5.87 5.20 0.38
C ASN A 148 -6.61 6.55 0.42
N LEU A 149 -7.79 6.64 -0.20
CA LEU A 149 -8.64 7.81 -0.14
C LEU A 149 -9.38 7.91 1.21
N ALA A 150 -10.08 6.84 1.58
CA ALA A 150 -10.98 6.86 2.73
C ALA A 150 -10.23 6.91 4.08
N SER A 151 -9.07 6.25 4.16
CA SER A 151 -8.38 6.06 5.41
C SER A 151 -7.78 7.33 6.02
N PRO A 152 -7.01 8.19 5.30
CA PRO A 152 -6.52 9.44 5.85
C PRO A 152 -7.64 10.41 6.23
N VAL A 153 -8.71 10.48 5.42
CA VAL A 153 -9.88 11.33 5.69
C VAL A 153 -10.57 10.88 6.99
N ALA A 154 -10.84 9.59 7.13
CA ALA A 154 -11.47 9.06 8.33
C ALA A 154 -10.55 9.17 9.56
N ALA A 155 -9.26 8.89 9.42
CA ALA A 155 -8.29 9.01 10.50
C ALA A 155 -8.11 10.47 10.94
N GLY A 156 -8.01 11.42 9.99
CA GLY A 156 -7.94 12.85 10.27
C GLY A 156 -9.16 13.33 11.07
N TYR A 157 -10.36 12.94 10.65
CA TYR A 157 -11.59 13.24 11.36
C TYR A 157 -11.60 12.67 12.79
N LEU A 158 -11.15 11.41 12.96
CA LEU A 158 -11.08 10.79 14.27
C LEU A 158 -10.05 11.45 15.20
N ILE A 159 -8.90 11.87 14.66
CA ILE A 159 -7.89 12.57 15.43
C ILE A 159 -8.43 13.92 15.91
N GLU A 160 -9.04 14.70 15.03
CA GLU A 160 -9.53 16.04 15.32
C GLU A 160 -10.69 16.06 16.33
N HIS A 161 -11.64 15.12 16.20
CA HIS A 161 -12.85 15.12 17.02
C HIS A 161 -12.76 14.24 18.28
N PHE A 162 -11.81 13.31 18.32
CA PHE A 162 -11.63 12.40 19.44
C PHE A 162 -10.20 12.43 19.95
N SER A 163 -9.29 11.66 19.34
CA SER A 163 -7.86 11.64 19.71
C SER A 163 -7.08 10.70 18.79
N TYR A 164 -5.75 10.75 18.86
CA TYR A 164 -4.86 9.75 18.24
C TYR A 164 -5.18 8.31 18.70
N ALA A 165 -5.53 8.15 19.98
CA ALA A 165 -5.88 6.86 20.55
C ALA A 165 -7.07 6.21 19.84
N ALA A 166 -8.03 6.99 19.33
CA ALA A 166 -9.17 6.45 18.57
C ALA A 166 -8.74 5.70 17.31
N VAL A 167 -7.73 6.19 16.59
CA VAL A 167 -7.19 5.51 15.40
C VAL A 167 -6.32 4.31 15.79
N TYR A 168 -5.59 4.38 16.88
CA TYR A 168 -4.85 3.22 17.40
C TYR A 168 -5.80 2.10 17.87
N MET A 169 -6.94 2.44 18.47
CA MET A 169 -8.01 1.47 18.76
C MET A 169 -8.62 0.88 17.48
N TRP A 170 -8.71 1.65 16.42
CA TRP A 170 -9.08 1.14 15.10
C TRP A 170 -8.10 0.06 14.59
N ALA A 171 -6.78 0.24 14.84
CA ALA A 171 -5.77 -0.77 14.52
C ALA A 171 -5.92 -2.09 15.30
N LEU A 172 -6.62 -2.08 16.43
CA LEU A 172 -7.02 -3.27 17.15
C LEU A 172 -8.35 -3.83 16.62
N GLY A 173 -9.33 -2.96 16.46
CA GLY A 173 -10.71 -3.35 16.13
C GLY A 173 -10.88 -3.95 14.73
N LEU A 174 -10.24 -3.35 13.70
CA LEU A 174 -10.37 -3.83 12.33
C LEU A 174 -9.77 -5.22 12.08
N PRO A 175 -8.55 -5.56 12.57
CA PRO A 175 -8.05 -6.94 12.48
C PRO A 175 -8.84 -7.94 13.31
N LEU A 176 -9.42 -7.53 14.46
CA LEU A 176 -10.35 -8.33 15.22
C LEU A 176 -11.63 -8.61 14.43
N LEU A 177 -12.24 -7.57 13.85
CA LEU A 177 -13.39 -7.70 12.96
C LEU A 177 -13.08 -8.67 11.81
N LEU A 178 -11.92 -8.52 11.17
CA LEU A 178 -11.48 -9.45 10.14
C LEU A 178 -11.35 -10.88 10.68
N SER A 179 -10.88 -11.05 11.92
CA SER A 179 -10.77 -12.37 12.56
C SER A 179 -12.14 -13.03 12.70
N ILE A 180 -13.16 -12.26 13.08
CA ILE A 180 -14.56 -12.72 13.15
C ILE A 180 -15.08 -13.04 11.75
N VAL A 181 -14.84 -12.18 10.76
CA VAL A 181 -15.26 -12.41 9.37
C VAL A 181 -14.62 -13.69 8.81
N LEU A 182 -13.38 -13.99 9.17
CA LEU A 182 -12.69 -15.20 8.72
C LEU A 182 -13.25 -16.49 9.37
N LEU A 183 -14.03 -16.40 10.45
CA LEU A 183 -14.72 -17.57 11.04
C LEU A 183 -15.91 -18.03 10.18
N PHE A 184 -16.49 -17.15 9.36
CA PHE A 184 -17.60 -17.53 8.50
C PHE A 184 -17.21 -18.65 7.52
N PRO A 185 -18.09 -19.66 7.31
CA PRO A 185 -17.79 -20.83 6.50
C PRO A 185 -17.32 -20.50 5.08
N GLY A 186 -17.86 -19.41 4.51
CA GLY A 186 -17.50 -18.94 3.18
C GLY A 186 -16.06 -18.46 3.06
N MET A 187 -15.54 -17.75 4.07
CA MET A 187 -14.14 -17.28 4.14
C MET A 187 -13.19 -18.44 4.42
N ARG A 188 -13.55 -19.33 5.35
CA ARG A 188 -12.79 -20.55 5.65
C ARG A 188 -12.61 -21.43 4.41
N ARG A 189 -13.67 -21.60 3.59
CA ARG A 189 -13.61 -22.35 2.32
C ARG A 189 -12.64 -21.71 1.33
N LEU A 190 -12.64 -20.36 1.19
CA LEU A 190 -11.71 -19.64 0.31
C LEU A 190 -10.25 -19.98 0.67
N LEU A 191 -9.88 -19.81 1.95
CA LEU A 191 -8.52 -20.04 2.43
C LEU A 191 -8.11 -21.52 2.33
N ASN A 192 -9.06 -22.46 2.56
CA ASN A 192 -8.81 -23.90 2.43
C ASN A 192 -8.60 -24.34 0.99
N THR A 193 -9.39 -23.80 0.06
CA THR A 193 -9.31 -24.15 -1.36
C THR A 193 -7.98 -23.66 -1.93
N ALA A 194 -7.54 -22.45 -1.58
CA ALA A 194 -6.24 -21.91 -1.95
C ALA A 194 -5.09 -22.81 -1.43
N SER A 195 -5.16 -23.24 -0.17
CA SER A 195 -4.15 -24.14 0.42
C SER A 195 -4.13 -25.53 -0.25
N ARG A 196 -5.29 -26.10 -0.61
CA ARG A 196 -5.37 -27.43 -1.26
C ARG A 196 -4.91 -27.42 -2.71
N ARG A 197 -5.26 -26.39 -3.49
CA ARG A 197 -4.78 -26.25 -4.88
C ARG A 197 -3.26 -26.27 -4.95
N ARG A 198 -2.62 -25.64 -3.99
CA ARG A 198 -1.17 -25.56 -3.97
C ARG A 198 -0.49 -26.89 -3.62
N LYS A 199 -0.97 -27.63 -2.63
CA LYS A 199 -0.44 -28.96 -2.35
C LYS A 199 -0.41 -29.84 -3.62
N LYS A 200 -1.51 -29.81 -4.39
CA LYS A 200 -1.58 -30.49 -5.69
C LYS A 200 -0.57 -29.98 -6.73
N PHE A 201 -0.30 -28.67 -6.76
CA PHE A 201 0.68 -28.07 -7.66
C PHE A 201 2.11 -28.47 -7.26
N GLN A 202 2.44 -28.43 -5.97
CA GLN A 202 3.76 -28.84 -5.47
C GLN A 202 4.03 -30.33 -5.66
N GLU A 203 3.01 -31.17 -5.53
CA GLU A 203 3.09 -32.61 -5.82
C GLU A 203 3.30 -32.88 -7.33
N ALA A 204 2.74 -32.04 -8.20
CA ALA A 204 2.90 -32.13 -9.66
C ALA A 204 4.20 -31.51 -10.18
N ASP A 205 4.69 -30.42 -9.54
CA ASP A 205 5.86 -29.62 -9.99
C ASP A 205 7.18 -30.12 -9.39
N GLY A 206 7.13 -31.11 -8.50
CA GLY A 206 8.32 -31.73 -7.88
C GLY A 206 9.26 -32.41 -8.87
N GLN A 207 8.92 -32.46 -10.14
CA GLN A 207 9.70 -33.12 -11.20
C GLN A 207 10.31 -32.18 -12.25
N THR A 208 9.96 -30.87 -12.32
CA THR A 208 10.32 -30.06 -13.52
C THR A 208 11.05 -28.75 -13.26
N ASN A 209 11.33 -28.31 -12.04
CA ASN A 209 11.89 -26.98 -11.79
C ASN A 209 13.37 -26.96 -11.35
N LYS A 210 14.26 -27.43 -12.24
CA LYS A 210 15.71 -27.21 -12.08
C LYS A 210 16.31 -26.15 -13.02
N GLU A 211 15.52 -25.55 -13.90
CA GLU A 211 16.04 -24.67 -14.96
C GLU A 211 15.29 -23.35 -15.07
N ARG A 212 15.48 -22.43 -14.15
CA ARG A 212 15.37 -20.97 -14.36
C ARG A 212 15.97 -20.21 -13.17
N SER A 213 17.27 -20.39 -13.00
CA SER A 213 18.07 -19.57 -12.08
C SER A 213 18.76 -18.46 -12.89
N GLY A 214 18.00 -17.56 -13.47
CA GLY A 214 18.52 -16.27 -13.90
C GLY A 214 18.83 -15.44 -12.65
N SER A 215 20.02 -14.90 -12.54
CA SER A 215 20.38 -14.00 -11.44
C SER A 215 19.64 -12.67 -11.62
N ALA A 216 19.05 -12.13 -10.54
CA ALA A 216 18.47 -10.77 -10.57
C ALA A 216 19.50 -9.70 -11.06
N MET A 217 20.80 -10.01 -10.96
CA MET A 217 21.87 -9.15 -11.47
C MET A 217 21.96 -9.14 -13.00
N ASP A 218 21.40 -10.12 -13.70
CA ASP A 218 21.42 -10.14 -15.16
C ASP A 218 20.52 -9.06 -15.76
N PHE A 219 19.42 -8.71 -15.06
CA PHE A 219 18.56 -7.57 -15.43
C PHE A 219 19.27 -6.21 -15.38
N LEU A 220 20.33 -6.07 -14.58
CA LEU A 220 21.12 -4.84 -14.49
C LEU A 220 22.13 -4.69 -15.64
N LYS A 221 22.37 -5.73 -16.41
CA LYS A 221 23.29 -5.69 -17.57
C LYS A 221 22.64 -5.09 -18.80
N ASP A 222 21.31 -5.18 -18.91
CA ASP A 222 20.56 -4.66 -20.05
C ASP A 222 20.26 -3.16 -19.89
N PRO A 223 20.72 -2.28 -20.82
CA PRO A 223 20.53 -0.83 -20.69
C PRO A 223 19.06 -0.38 -20.59
N PRO A 224 18.11 -0.86 -21.43
CA PRO A 224 16.70 -0.54 -21.28
C PRO A 224 16.14 -0.93 -19.91
N MET A 225 16.46 -2.12 -19.40
CA MET A 225 16.00 -2.59 -18.10
C MET A 225 16.55 -1.73 -16.96
N ARG A 226 17.82 -1.28 -17.05
CA ARG A 226 18.38 -0.32 -16.07
C ARG A 226 17.60 0.98 -16.05
N ALA A 227 17.25 1.53 -17.22
CA ALA A 227 16.47 2.77 -17.30
C ALA A 227 15.09 2.61 -16.64
N VAL A 228 14.41 1.49 -16.87
CA VAL A 228 13.12 1.18 -16.22
C VAL A 228 13.28 1.04 -14.70
N LEU A 229 14.32 0.36 -14.23
CA LEU A 229 14.60 0.20 -12.80
C LEU A 229 14.92 1.54 -12.14
N CYS A 230 15.78 2.38 -12.77
CA CYS A 230 16.08 3.73 -12.27
C CYS A 230 14.80 4.60 -12.19
N ALA A 231 13.98 4.61 -13.22
CA ALA A 231 12.72 5.34 -13.22
C ALA A 231 11.77 4.82 -12.14
N SER A 232 11.70 3.49 -11.92
CA SER A 232 10.91 2.89 -10.84
C SER A 232 11.35 3.36 -9.46
N VAL A 233 12.66 3.45 -9.23
CA VAL A 233 13.23 3.97 -7.98
C VAL A 233 12.89 5.44 -7.79
N MET A 234 13.05 6.28 -8.81
CA MET A 234 12.71 7.71 -8.75
C MET A 234 11.23 7.93 -8.44
N ILE A 235 10.34 7.19 -9.08
CA ILE A 235 8.89 7.26 -8.83
C ILE A 235 8.57 6.81 -7.41
N SER A 236 9.20 5.73 -6.93
CA SER A 236 9.01 5.25 -5.56
C SER A 236 9.50 6.28 -4.53
N ILE A 237 10.62 6.94 -4.79
CA ILE A 237 11.11 8.03 -3.95
C ILE A 237 10.10 9.19 -3.95
N ALA A 238 9.63 9.64 -5.11
CA ALA A 238 8.64 10.71 -5.19
C ALA A 238 7.35 10.36 -4.41
N TRP A 239 6.88 9.12 -4.52
CA TRP A 239 5.72 8.62 -3.78
C TRP A 239 5.93 8.67 -2.26
N GLU A 240 7.09 8.20 -1.77
CA GLU A 240 7.40 8.19 -0.34
C GLU A 240 7.67 9.60 0.20
N VAL A 241 8.32 10.45 -0.60
CA VAL A 241 8.54 11.86 -0.28
C VAL A 241 7.21 12.60 -0.15
N GLY A 242 6.26 12.40 -1.05
CA GLY A 242 4.92 12.99 -0.94
C GLY A 242 4.18 12.57 0.34
N ASN A 243 4.24 11.28 0.67
CA ASN A 243 3.65 10.77 1.92
C ASN A 243 4.29 11.36 3.20
N LEU A 244 5.52 11.85 3.13
CA LEU A 244 6.20 12.54 4.23
C LEU A 244 5.94 14.06 4.19
N LEU A 245 6.17 14.69 3.04
CA LEU A 245 6.16 16.15 2.93
C LEU A 245 4.76 16.74 3.07
N ILE A 246 3.74 16.09 2.51
CA ILE A 246 2.36 16.60 2.60
C ILE A 246 1.93 16.78 4.06
N PRO A 247 1.97 15.75 4.94
CA PRO A 247 1.58 15.94 6.32
C PRO A 247 2.47 16.93 7.08
N VAL A 248 3.80 16.86 6.89
CA VAL A 248 4.76 17.73 7.58
C VAL A 248 4.56 19.20 7.19
N TYR A 249 4.41 19.46 5.89
CA TYR A 249 4.19 20.84 5.41
C TYR A 249 2.82 21.36 5.80
N ALA A 250 1.77 20.57 5.63
CA ALA A 250 0.41 20.96 5.98
C ALA A 250 0.27 21.28 7.47
N ASP A 251 0.89 20.49 8.35
CA ASP A 251 0.95 20.76 9.78
C ASP A 251 1.73 22.05 10.08
N SER A 252 2.87 22.27 9.40
CA SER A 252 3.70 23.48 9.59
C SER A 252 2.99 24.78 9.20
N VAL A 253 2.02 24.74 8.31
CA VAL A 253 1.17 25.88 7.94
C VAL A 253 -0.13 25.94 8.74
N GLY A 254 -0.29 25.07 9.75
CA GLY A 254 -1.37 25.12 10.73
C GLY A 254 -2.69 24.46 10.28
N LEU A 255 -2.66 23.53 9.30
CA LEU A 255 -3.84 22.79 8.92
C LEU A 255 -4.24 21.78 10.00
N SER A 256 -5.56 21.62 10.19
CA SER A 256 -6.10 20.61 11.09
C SER A 256 -5.87 19.18 10.56
N PRO A 257 -5.87 18.15 11.43
CA PRO A 257 -5.75 16.76 11.03
C PRO A 257 -6.76 16.32 9.96
N SER A 258 -7.99 16.84 10.00
CA SER A 258 -9.00 16.58 8.97
C SER A 258 -8.61 17.20 7.63
N GLU A 259 -8.13 18.44 7.62
CA GLU A 259 -7.70 19.10 6.38
C GLU A 259 -6.50 18.37 5.76
N ILE A 260 -5.52 17.94 6.57
CA ILE A 260 -4.39 17.10 6.12
C ILE A 260 -4.91 15.79 5.53
N GLY A 261 -5.89 15.18 6.19
CA GLY A 261 -6.57 13.97 5.69
C GLY A 261 -7.21 14.19 4.32
N TRP A 262 -7.87 15.34 4.09
CA TRP A 262 -8.45 15.70 2.80
C TRP A 262 -7.40 15.99 1.72
N VAL A 263 -6.26 16.59 2.08
CA VAL A 263 -5.14 16.81 1.14
C VAL A 263 -4.62 15.46 0.63
N LEU A 264 -4.35 14.51 1.52
CA LEU A 264 -3.95 13.15 1.13
C LEU A 264 -5.07 12.39 0.42
N GLY A 265 -6.32 12.65 0.79
CA GLY A 265 -7.50 12.14 0.11
C GLY A 265 -7.58 12.62 -1.34
N SER A 266 -7.25 13.89 -1.62
CA SER A 266 -7.25 14.43 -2.98
C SER A 266 -6.16 13.81 -3.85
N PHE A 267 -4.95 13.57 -3.30
CA PHE A 267 -3.89 12.78 -3.92
C PHE A 267 -4.39 11.38 -4.31
N ALA A 268 -5.03 10.67 -3.37
CA ALA A 268 -5.55 9.34 -3.61
C ALA A 268 -6.70 9.32 -4.63
N CYS A 269 -7.56 10.34 -4.62
CA CYS A 269 -8.61 10.53 -5.61
C CYS A 269 -8.04 10.68 -7.02
N ALA A 270 -7.01 11.53 -7.18
CA ALA A 270 -6.31 11.69 -8.46
C ALA A 270 -5.68 10.38 -8.95
N THR A 271 -5.06 9.63 -8.03
CA THR A 271 -4.50 8.31 -8.31
C THR A 271 -5.57 7.34 -8.82
N PHE A 272 -6.76 7.37 -8.23
CA PHE A 272 -7.89 6.57 -8.66
C PHE A 272 -8.34 6.97 -10.07
N VAL A 273 -8.53 8.27 -10.31
CA VAL A 273 -8.97 8.82 -11.60
C VAL A 273 -7.98 8.44 -12.71
N VAL A 274 -6.69 8.68 -12.52
CA VAL A 274 -5.71 8.39 -13.56
C VAL A 274 -5.58 6.91 -13.87
N ARG A 275 -5.67 6.03 -12.85
CA ARG A 275 -5.67 4.57 -13.07
C ARG A 275 -6.86 4.10 -13.89
N PHE A 276 -8.00 4.73 -13.70
CA PHE A 276 -9.19 4.46 -14.50
C PHE A 276 -9.01 4.92 -15.96
N CYS A 277 -8.35 6.07 -16.17
CA CYS A 277 -8.08 6.64 -17.48
C CYS A 277 -6.86 6.01 -18.20
N THR A 278 -5.93 5.38 -17.49
CA THR A 278 -4.69 4.82 -18.04
C THR A 278 -4.90 3.90 -19.26
N PRO A 279 -5.87 2.98 -19.31
CA PRO A 279 -6.09 2.14 -20.50
C PRO A 279 -6.49 2.93 -21.76
N ILE A 280 -7.10 4.11 -21.56
CA ILE A 280 -7.49 5.01 -22.66
C ILE A 280 -6.29 5.83 -23.10
N LEU A 281 -5.54 6.38 -22.14
CA LEU A 281 -4.34 7.18 -22.41
C LEU A 281 -3.26 6.41 -23.16
N LEU A 282 -3.02 5.14 -22.81
CA LEU A 282 -2.03 4.27 -23.47
C LEU A 282 -2.37 3.93 -24.94
N ARG A 283 -3.57 4.24 -25.42
CA ARG A 283 -3.89 4.17 -26.84
C ARG A 283 -3.28 5.32 -27.66
N TYR A 284 -2.97 6.44 -27.00
CA TYR A 284 -2.53 7.67 -27.65
C TYR A 284 -1.11 8.09 -27.25
N VAL A 285 -0.61 7.59 -26.11
CA VAL A 285 0.67 8.02 -25.51
C VAL A 285 1.49 6.77 -25.19
N LEU A 286 2.77 6.77 -25.59
CA LEU A 286 3.71 5.69 -25.28
C LEU A 286 4.02 5.66 -23.78
N GLU A 287 4.28 4.47 -23.23
CA GLU A 287 4.57 4.26 -21.80
C GLU A 287 5.70 5.15 -21.27
N TRP A 288 6.76 5.39 -22.05
CA TRP A 288 7.87 6.26 -21.67
C TRP A 288 7.44 7.73 -21.51
N HIS A 289 6.59 8.24 -22.38
CA HIS A 289 6.08 9.61 -22.25
C HIS A 289 5.19 9.76 -21.02
N MET A 290 4.43 8.70 -20.68
CA MET A 290 3.64 8.68 -19.45
C MET A 290 4.53 8.74 -18.20
N ILE A 291 5.69 8.07 -18.19
CA ILE A 291 6.65 8.14 -17.08
C ILE A 291 7.27 9.53 -16.96
N VAL A 292 7.71 10.12 -18.08
CA VAL A 292 8.27 11.48 -18.08
C VAL A 292 7.22 12.49 -17.60
N LEU A 293 5.99 12.38 -18.10
CA LEU A 293 4.88 13.22 -17.64
C LEU A 293 4.59 13.04 -16.16
N SER A 294 4.64 11.80 -15.66
CA SER A 294 4.45 11.51 -14.23
C SER A 294 5.49 12.22 -13.36
N LEU A 295 6.76 12.13 -13.71
CA LEU A 295 7.84 12.80 -12.98
C LEU A 295 7.75 14.31 -13.09
N PHE A 296 7.38 14.84 -14.27
CA PHE A 296 7.17 16.27 -14.47
C PHE A 296 6.05 16.83 -13.60
N LEU A 297 4.89 16.16 -13.58
CA LEU A 297 3.75 16.57 -12.76
C LEU A 297 4.06 16.51 -11.27
N ALA A 298 4.77 15.47 -10.82
CA ALA A 298 5.21 15.36 -9.43
C ALA A 298 6.19 16.49 -9.07
N THR A 299 7.17 16.78 -9.94
CA THR A 299 8.11 17.89 -9.73
C THR A 299 7.38 19.22 -9.65
N LEU A 300 6.42 19.48 -10.55
CA LEU A 300 5.63 20.70 -10.54
C LEU A 300 4.80 20.82 -9.25
N ALA A 301 4.18 19.74 -8.80
CA ALA A 301 3.41 19.71 -7.56
C ALA A 301 4.30 20.08 -6.36
N PHE A 302 5.47 19.44 -6.22
CA PHE A 302 6.41 19.76 -5.14
C PHE A 302 6.96 21.19 -5.23
N ALA A 303 7.19 21.71 -6.44
CA ALA A 303 7.65 23.08 -6.62
C ALA A 303 6.61 24.13 -6.24
N VAL A 304 5.33 23.85 -6.44
CA VAL A 304 4.21 24.75 -6.11
C VAL A 304 3.83 24.68 -4.63
N MET A 305 3.98 23.53 -3.99
CA MET A 305 3.55 23.27 -2.63
C MET A 305 4.05 24.31 -1.59
N PRO A 306 5.33 24.75 -1.57
CA PRO A 306 5.82 25.73 -0.59
C PRO A 306 5.19 27.11 -0.70
N PHE A 307 4.55 27.44 -1.82
CA PHE A 307 3.89 28.72 -2.04
C PHE A 307 2.40 28.71 -1.71
N THR A 308 1.89 27.55 -1.26
CA THR A 308 0.46 27.35 -0.98
C THR A 308 0.22 27.22 0.52
N HIS A 309 -0.52 28.18 1.10
CA HIS A 309 -0.90 28.17 2.51
C HIS A 309 -2.39 27.88 2.71
N ASN A 310 -3.14 27.75 1.61
CA ASN A 310 -4.56 27.48 1.61
C ASN A 310 -4.82 25.98 1.45
N PRO A 311 -5.69 25.36 2.28
CA PRO A 311 -6.03 23.93 2.18
C PRO A 311 -6.44 23.50 0.77
N TYR A 312 -7.26 24.30 0.09
CA TYR A 312 -7.72 23.99 -1.27
C TYR A 312 -6.61 24.02 -2.32
N ALA A 313 -5.64 24.93 -2.18
CA ALA A 313 -4.49 24.99 -3.05
C ALA A 313 -3.55 23.81 -2.81
N LEU A 314 -3.36 23.38 -1.54
CA LEU A 314 -2.63 22.16 -1.21
C LEU A 314 -3.34 20.91 -1.73
N MET A 315 -4.67 20.84 -1.65
CA MET A 315 -5.45 19.76 -2.26
C MET A 315 -5.24 19.69 -3.77
N ALA A 316 -5.21 20.85 -4.45
CA ALA A 316 -4.96 20.92 -5.89
C ALA A 316 -3.53 20.45 -6.24
N ALA A 317 -2.51 20.87 -5.47
CA ALA A 317 -1.13 20.43 -5.65
C ALA A 317 -0.99 18.91 -5.41
N ALA A 318 -1.58 18.38 -4.34
CA ALA A 318 -1.61 16.95 -4.05
C ALA A 318 -2.40 16.15 -5.11
N PHE A 319 -3.46 16.70 -5.65
CA PHE A 319 -4.20 16.12 -6.78
C PHE A 319 -3.32 16.04 -8.03
N LEU A 320 -2.58 17.09 -8.34
CA LEU A 320 -1.65 17.11 -9.46
C LEU A 320 -0.54 16.06 -9.31
N GLU A 321 0.03 15.93 -8.10
CA GLU A 321 1.00 14.89 -7.76
C GLU A 321 0.40 13.48 -7.96
N GLY A 322 -0.82 13.27 -7.46
CA GLY A 322 -1.55 12.01 -7.61
C GLY A 322 -1.86 11.63 -9.06
N LEU A 323 -2.17 12.60 -9.92
CA LEU A 323 -2.31 12.37 -11.37
C LEU A 323 -0.98 11.89 -11.98
N GLY A 324 0.13 12.51 -11.61
CA GLY A 324 1.45 12.10 -12.06
C GLY A 324 1.80 10.69 -11.59
N LEU A 325 1.87 10.48 -10.29
CA LEU A 325 2.38 9.23 -9.72
C LEU A 325 1.42 8.05 -9.86
N GLY A 326 0.11 8.30 -9.96
CA GLY A 326 -0.90 7.26 -10.02
C GLY A 326 -0.84 6.36 -11.26
N ALA A 327 -0.41 6.90 -12.41
CA ALA A 327 -0.28 6.16 -13.66
C ALA A 327 1.03 5.35 -13.75
N SER A 328 2.02 5.66 -12.92
CA SER A 328 3.38 5.17 -13.08
C SER A 328 3.53 3.66 -12.87
N LEU A 329 2.92 3.10 -11.82
CA LEU A 329 3.04 1.68 -11.48
C LEU A 329 2.57 0.72 -12.59
N PRO A 330 1.37 0.89 -13.21
CA PRO A 330 0.94 0.05 -14.32
C PRO A 330 1.88 0.14 -15.53
N ASN A 331 2.36 1.35 -15.83
CA ASN A 331 3.25 1.59 -16.97
C ASN A 331 4.63 0.96 -16.75
N MET A 332 5.17 1.01 -15.53
CA MET A 332 6.42 0.33 -15.18
C MET A 332 6.31 -1.19 -15.35
N MET A 333 5.21 -1.78 -14.88
CA MET A 333 4.95 -3.21 -15.05
C MET A 333 4.89 -3.60 -16.53
N SER A 334 4.24 -2.78 -17.37
CA SER A 334 4.19 -2.98 -18.82
C SER A 334 5.58 -2.99 -19.43
N LEU A 335 6.42 -2.01 -19.10
CA LEU A 335 7.78 -1.91 -19.63
C LEU A 335 8.70 -3.05 -19.16
N VAL A 336 8.59 -3.48 -17.91
CA VAL A 336 9.32 -4.64 -17.41
C VAL A 336 8.97 -5.89 -18.22
N TYR A 337 7.69 -6.10 -18.55
CA TYR A 337 7.26 -7.22 -19.40
C TYR A 337 7.73 -7.13 -20.86
N LEU A 338 7.97 -5.90 -21.34
CA LEU A 338 8.42 -5.67 -22.71
C LEU A 338 9.91 -6.01 -22.88
N PHE A 339 10.72 -5.82 -21.82
CA PHE A 339 12.18 -5.99 -21.85
C PHE A 339 12.67 -7.25 -21.10
N ALA A 340 11.81 -7.97 -20.36
CA ALA A 340 12.15 -9.23 -19.67
C ALA A 340 11.88 -10.44 -20.57
#